data_ffcdf051caae6ee5dea8d2423c79c8b3
#
_entry.id   ffcdf051caae6ee5dea8d2423c79c8b3
#
_cell.length_a   1.000
_cell.length_b   1.000
_cell.length_c   1.000
_cell.angle_alpha   90.00
_cell.angle_beta   90.00
_cell.angle_gamma   90.00
#
_symmetry.space_group_name_H-M   'P 1'
#
loop_
_entity.id
_entity.type
_entity.pdbx_description
1 polymer ?
#
loop_
_entity_poly.entity_id
_entity_poly.type
_entity_poly.pdbx_seq_one_letter_code
_entity_poly.pdbx_strand_id
1 'polypeptide(L)'
;MAHNPSTDGAVHARSSGGRLWQLLPLDWGKVQEVTNEPVPGHIKRWWFALGGTPAYLFFIQLTTGILLSFYYVPSPDHAYESVSAITSSVSFGWFIRSIHKWASNLMIITVLLHMCRVFFSCAFRHPRQLNWLVGFGLLLCTFVMGFTGYSLVYEQLSYWGITVATELTATAPLVGEALATFMKGGENIGPNTLTRMYNLHVGILPVTMILLIGLHIAILRIHGVSELSFDDPRARASEGVRLASTLPGVKLLALAVALASLGAIAMAALNPWPVHMIAYELTSESSRIFWIVGAALLATTAVLLHRGHTYGLLLWLFIAILALGKLVFDLAVNEAANQVVWIVASLILAVSVVYGASRHGRFIEGKGEDKPFSFFPDHLITELMIGTLLLFLLTLLSLVFPATLHEKANPLVTPEHIKPEWYFFFQFRLLKLTGLNTAVFLTGALVGVIVLWPWIDVVLERLAPKKDVGVYVGIVAFVLFLILTVWEAMV
;
A
#
# COMPACT_ATOMS: atom_id res chain seq x y z
N MET A 1 61.20 -7.84 -40.94
CA MET A 1 61.72 -8.58 -39.78
C MET A 1 61.05 -7.95 -38.59
N ALA A 2 59.91 -8.42 -38.16
CA ALA A 2 59.70 -9.40 -37.09
C ALA A 2 60.22 -8.91 -35.72
N HIS A 3 59.36 -8.48 -34.84
CA HIS A 3 59.01 -9.24 -33.64
C HIS A 3 57.88 -8.58 -32.89
N ASN A 4 56.86 -9.36 -32.71
CA ASN A 4 55.77 -9.14 -31.76
C ASN A 4 56.16 -9.83 -30.44
N PRO A 5 55.94 -9.27 -29.28
CA PRO A 5 55.76 -10.05 -28.07
C PRO A 5 54.37 -9.88 -27.49
N SER A 6 53.75 -10.99 -27.44
CA SER A 6 52.60 -11.47 -26.73
C SER A 6 52.32 -10.78 -25.40
N THR A 7 51.06 -10.39 -25.31
CA THR A 7 50.25 -10.33 -24.11
C THR A 7 50.31 -11.64 -23.34
N ASP A 8 50.54 -11.56 -22.05
CA ASP A 8 49.89 -12.43 -21.05
C ASP A 8 50.24 -11.92 -19.65
N GLY A 9 49.27 -11.44 -18.99
CA GLY A 9 49.39 -10.93 -17.63
C GLY A 9 48.03 -10.65 -16.99
N ALA A 10 47.04 -11.50 -17.26
CA ALA A 10 45.82 -11.50 -16.46
C ALA A 10 46.17 -12.03 -15.06
N VAL A 11 46.44 -11.13 -14.14
CA VAL A 11 46.59 -11.43 -12.72
C VAL A 11 45.22 -11.91 -12.23
N HIS A 12 45.06 -13.23 -12.20
CA HIS A 12 44.03 -13.87 -11.38
C HIS A 12 44.34 -13.58 -9.93
N ALA A 13 43.73 -12.52 -9.37
CA ALA A 13 43.62 -12.36 -7.95
C ALA A 13 42.73 -13.51 -7.44
N ARG A 14 43.34 -14.61 -7.07
CA ARG A 14 42.74 -15.68 -6.27
C ARG A 14 42.37 -15.06 -4.90
N SER A 15 41.13 -14.60 -4.73
CA SER A 15 40.58 -14.32 -3.41
C SER A 15 40.47 -15.66 -2.69
N SER A 16 41.21 -15.83 -1.62
CA SER A 16 41.11 -16.93 -0.66
C SER A 16 39.85 -16.85 0.18
N GLY A 17 38.71 -16.61 -0.44
CA GLY A 17 37.39 -16.72 0.17
C GLY A 17 37.09 -18.18 0.45
N GLY A 18 36.97 -18.51 1.72
CA GLY A 18 36.94 -19.88 2.22
C GLY A 18 35.86 -20.76 1.56
N ARG A 19 36.09 -22.07 1.60
CA ARG A 19 35.26 -23.16 1.05
C ARG A 19 33.75 -23.10 1.38
N LEU A 20 33.35 -22.36 2.40
CA LEU A 20 31.95 -22.17 2.79
C LEU A 20 31.10 -21.50 1.71
N TRP A 21 31.66 -20.55 0.95
CA TRP A 21 30.94 -19.83 -0.11
C TRP A 21 30.71 -20.67 -1.37
N GLN A 22 31.50 -21.73 -1.56
CA GLN A 22 31.34 -22.66 -2.68
C GLN A 22 30.21 -23.68 -2.44
N LEU A 23 29.70 -23.78 -1.22
CA LEU A 23 28.59 -24.66 -0.86
C LEU A 23 27.22 -24.02 -1.11
N LEU A 24 27.14 -22.70 -1.34
CA LEU A 24 25.91 -22.04 -1.69
C LEU A 24 25.74 -22.08 -3.21
N PRO A 25 24.62 -22.59 -3.74
CA PRO A 25 24.34 -22.65 -5.18
C PRO A 25 23.98 -21.26 -5.73
N LEU A 26 24.82 -20.25 -5.44
CA LEU A 26 24.65 -18.87 -5.90
C LEU A 26 25.57 -18.62 -7.11
N ASP A 27 24.98 -18.13 -8.18
CA ASP A 27 25.72 -17.61 -9.31
C ASP A 27 26.29 -16.23 -8.96
N TRP A 28 27.54 -16.22 -8.50
CA TRP A 28 28.24 -15.00 -8.09
C TRP A 28 28.36 -13.97 -9.21
N GLY A 29 28.37 -14.40 -10.47
CA GLY A 29 28.33 -13.49 -11.61
C GLY A 29 27.06 -12.67 -11.62
N LYS A 30 25.92 -13.32 -11.42
CA LYS A 30 24.62 -12.63 -11.32
C LYS A 30 24.51 -11.75 -10.08
N VAL A 31 25.07 -12.19 -8.93
CA VAL A 31 25.12 -11.36 -7.73
C VAL A 31 25.93 -10.08 -7.99
N GLN A 32 27.08 -10.18 -8.64
CA GLN A 32 27.90 -9.02 -9.02
C GLN A 32 27.19 -8.10 -10.01
N GLU A 33 26.46 -8.65 -10.97
CA GLU A 33 25.68 -7.88 -11.94
C GLU A 33 24.61 -7.02 -11.22
N VAL A 34 23.86 -7.62 -10.28
CA VAL A 34 22.85 -6.92 -9.48
C VAL A 34 23.49 -5.89 -8.53
N THR A 35 24.60 -6.24 -7.89
CA THR A 35 25.26 -5.33 -6.93
C THR A 35 25.95 -4.15 -7.60
N ASN A 36 26.42 -4.32 -8.83
CA ASN A 36 27.06 -3.27 -9.63
C ASN A 36 26.07 -2.46 -10.47
N GLU A 37 24.76 -2.72 -10.32
CA GLU A 37 23.73 -1.98 -11.06
C GLU A 37 23.88 -0.47 -10.82
N PRO A 38 23.97 0.35 -11.89
CA PRO A 38 24.15 1.78 -11.75
C PRO A 38 22.86 2.44 -11.23
N VAL A 39 22.99 3.19 -10.15
CA VAL A 39 21.91 4.00 -9.58
C VAL A 39 22.02 5.43 -10.13
N PRO A 40 20.93 6.02 -10.64
CA PRO A 40 20.95 7.39 -11.17
C PRO A 40 21.44 8.41 -10.15
N GLY A 41 22.32 9.33 -10.55
CA GLY A 41 22.97 10.29 -9.65
C GLY A 41 22.02 11.22 -8.90
N HIS A 42 20.88 11.56 -9.51
CA HIS A 42 19.87 12.43 -8.87
C HIS A 42 19.23 11.84 -7.60
N ILE A 43 19.31 10.51 -7.40
CA ILE A 43 18.79 9.82 -6.20
C ILE A 43 19.58 10.18 -4.93
N LYS A 44 20.81 10.71 -5.06
CA LYS A 44 21.59 11.23 -3.91
C LYS A 44 20.91 12.35 -3.13
N ARG A 45 19.91 13.01 -3.70
CA ARG A 45 19.18 14.08 -3.01
C ARG A 45 18.31 13.50 -1.89
N TRP A 46 18.37 14.09 -0.70
CA TRP A 46 17.77 13.57 0.53
C TRP A 46 16.26 13.25 0.42
N TRP A 47 15.49 13.98 -0.39
CA TRP A 47 14.05 13.72 -0.55
C TRP A 47 13.73 12.44 -1.32
N PHE A 48 14.69 11.81 -1.98
CA PHE A 48 14.51 10.48 -2.57
C PHE A 48 14.50 9.38 -1.50
N ALA A 49 15.16 9.60 -0.37
CA ALA A 49 15.11 8.71 0.78
C ALA A 49 13.69 8.58 1.38
N LEU A 50 12.79 9.55 1.12
CA LEU A 50 11.39 9.44 1.53
C LEU A 50 10.66 8.23 0.91
N GLY A 51 11.19 7.60 -0.15
CA GLY A 51 10.65 6.34 -0.68
C GLY A 51 11.06 5.11 0.12
N GLY A 52 12.33 5.03 0.52
CA GLY A 52 12.87 3.93 1.32
C GLY A 52 12.48 3.99 2.80
N THR A 53 12.38 5.19 3.36
CA THR A 53 12.07 5.42 4.77
C THR A 53 10.78 4.74 5.25
N PRO A 54 9.61 4.87 4.59
CA PRO A 54 8.40 4.14 4.98
C PRO A 54 8.57 2.63 4.94
N ALA A 55 9.30 2.09 3.96
CA ALA A 55 9.54 0.66 3.86
C ALA A 55 10.40 0.16 5.03
N TYR A 56 11.41 0.93 5.43
CA TYR A 56 12.22 0.64 6.60
C TYR A 56 11.40 0.69 7.90
N LEU A 57 10.56 1.70 8.06
CA LEU A 57 9.64 1.82 9.20
C LEU A 57 8.62 0.66 9.22
N PHE A 58 8.13 0.24 8.06
CA PHE A 58 7.27 -0.94 7.96
C PHE A 58 7.98 -2.21 8.45
N PHE A 59 9.25 -2.40 8.14
CA PHE A 59 10.03 -3.53 8.65
C PHE A 59 10.18 -3.49 10.17
N ILE A 60 10.41 -2.30 10.76
CA ILE A 60 10.41 -2.11 12.22
C ILE A 60 9.05 -2.43 12.81
N GLN A 61 7.96 -1.98 12.18
CA GLN A 61 6.58 -2.28 12.58
C GLN A 61 6.30 -3.78 12.58
N LEU A 62 6.70 -4.46 11.51
CA LEU A 62 6.53 -5.91 11.40
C LEU A 62 7.27 -6.64 12.53
N THR A 63 8.54 -6.30 12.75
CA THR A 63 9.38 -6.93 13.77
C THR A 63 8.83 -6.69 15.17
N THR A 64 8.53 -5.44 15.52
CA THR A 64 8.00 -5.09 16.85
C THR A 64 6.58 -5.64 17.05
N GLY A 65 5.75 -5.63 16.00
CA GLY A 65 4.40 -6.20 16.03
C GLY A 65 4.38 -7.70 16.31
N ILE A 66 5.27 -8.47 15.67
CA ILE A 66 5.44 -9.90 15.95
C ILE A 66 5.82 -10.12 17.41
N LEU A 67 6.76 -9.35 17.96
CA LEU A 67 7.15 -9.47 19.37
C LEU A 67 5.99 -9.16 20.33
N LEU A 68 5.19 -8.12 20.04
CA LEU A 68 4.02 -7.77 20.84
C LEU A 68 2.92 -8.83 20.77
N SER A 69 2.74 -9.48 19.61
CA SER A 69 1.69 -10.48 19.40
C SER A 69 1.84 -11.73 20.26
N PHE A 70 3.06 -12.03 20.75
CA PHE A 70 3.28 -13.16 21.69
C PHE A 70 2.62 -12.98 23.04
N TYR A 71 2.34 -11.75 23.43
CA TYR A 71 1.80 -11.41 24.76
C TYR A 71 0.40 -10.83 24.72
N TYR A 72 -0.08 -10.42 23.53
CA TYR A 72 -1.38 -9.78 23.38
C TYR A 72 -2.53 -10.80 23.29
N VAL A 73 -3.64 -10.54 23.96
CA VAL A 73 -4.85 -11.37 23.95
C VAL A 73 -6.05 -10.58 23.37
N PRO A 74 -6.56 -10.93 22.20
CA PRO A 74 -7.61 -10.17 21.50
C PRO A 74 -9.01 -10.46 22.03
N SER A 75 -9.29 -10.08 23.28
CA SER A 75 -10.63 -10.17 23.87
C SER A 75 -10.93 -8.96 24.75
N PRO A 76 -12.18 -8.51 24.88
CA PRO A 76 -12.56 -7.35 25.72
C PRO A 76 -12.11 -7.49 27.19
N ASP A 77 -12.11 -8.72 27.71
CA ASP A 77 -11.77 -8.98 29.10
C ASP A 77 -10.25 -8.93 29.35
N HIS A 78 -9.43 -9.22 28.33
CA HIS A 78 -7.98 -9.40 28.49
C HIS A 78 -7.12 -8.47 27.62
N ALA A 79 -7.68 -7.77 26.63
CA ALA A 79 -6.90 -6.94 25.73
C ALA A 79 -6.17 -5.82 26.46
N TYR A 80 -6.89 -5.03 27.24
CA TYR A 80 -6.32 -3.96 28.05
C TYR A 80 -5.29 -4.48 29.07
N GLU A 81 -5.61 -5.55 29.79
CA GLU A 81 -4.74 -6.17 30.79
C GLU A 81 -3.47 -6.71 30.13
N SER A 82 -3.57 -7.33 28.93
CA SER A 82 -2.38 -7.82 28.21
C SER A 82 -1.47 -6.67 27.77
N VAL A 83 -2.02 -5.55 27.30
CA VAL A 83 -1.23 -4.35 26.98
C VAL A 83 -0.61 -3.73 28.22
N SER A 84 -1.33 -3.71 29.34
CA SER A 84 -0.81 -3.27 30.63
C SER A 84 0.36 -4.16 31.10
N ALA A 85 0.19 -5.49 31.01
CA ALA A 85 1.24 -6.45 31.35
C ALA A 85 2.48 -6.32 30.45
N ILE A 86 2.29 -6.14 29.13
CA ILE A 86 3.39 -5.83 28.18
C ILE A 86 4.16 -4.60 28.66
N THR A 87 3.45 -3.55 29.09
CA THR A 87 4.07 -2.28 29.47
C THR A 87 4.78 -2.34 30.82
N SER A 88 4.25 -3.08 31.79
CA SER A 88 4.72 -3.06 33.19
C SER A 88 5.52 -4.29 33.62
N SER A 89 5.26 -5.47 33.05
CA SER A 89 5.75 -6.74 33.57
C SER A 89 6.68 -7.50 32.62
N VAL A 90 6.53 -7.29 31.29
CA VAL A 90 7.38 -7.95 30.30
C VAL A 90 8.70 -7.17 30.18
N SER A 91 9.83 -7.89 30.27
CA SER A 91 11.15 -7.27 30.09
C SER A 91 11.26 -6.57 28.75
N PHE A 92 11.61 -5.27 28.75
CA PHE A 92 11.64 -4.40 27.57
C PHE A 92 10.30 -4.23 26.82
N GLY A 93 9.20 -4.77 27.34
CA GLY A 93 7.89 -4.68 26.67
C GLY A 93 7.42 -3.23 26.47
N TRP A 94 7.60 -2.36 27.48
CA TRP A 94 7.34 -0.91 27.36
C TRP A 94 8.13 -0.24 26.23
N PHE A 95 9.37 -0.65 26.03
CA PHE A 95 10.24 -0.10 25.01
C PHE A 95 9.82 -0.56 23.61
N ILE A 96 9.57 -1.86 23.41
CA ILE A 96 9.08 -2.42 22.15
C ILE A 96 7.73 -1.80 21.76
N ARG A 97 6.81 -1.67 22.74
CA ARG A 97 5.53 -1.02 22.52
C ARG A 97 5.68 0.46 22.13
N SER A 98 6.59 1.17 22.76
CA SER A 98 6.90 2.56 22.46
C SER A 98 7.49 2.74 21.07
N ILE A 99 8.47 1.89 20.68
CA ILE A 99 9.02 1.89 19.31
C ILE A 99 7.89 1.63 18.30
N HIS A 100 7.03 0.64 18.55
CA HIS A 100 5.90 0.32 17.67
C HIS A 100 4.97 1.52 17.48
N LYS A 101 4.58 2.20 18.55
CA LYS A 101 3.76 3.43 18.50
C LYS A 101 4.46 4.55 17.73
N TRP A 102 5.72 4.86 18.04
CA TRP A 102 6.44 5.96 17.38
C TRP A 102 6.77 5.67 15.92
N ALA A 103 7.11 4.42 15.59
CA ALA A 103 7.34 4.02 14.22
C ALA A 103 6.07 4.11 13.37
N SER A 104 4.89 3.83 13.92
CA SER A 104 3.62 4.01 13.20
C SER A 104 3.34 5.48 12.89
N ASN A 105 3.56 6.38 13.84
CA ASN A 105 3.41 7.82 13.63
C ASN A 105 4.39 8.35 12.57
N LEU A 106 5.68 7.98 12.66
CA LEU A 106 6.68 8.38 11.68
C LEU A 106 6.41 7.77 10.31
N MET A 107 5.87 6.54 10.24
CA MET A 107 5.49 5.91 8.99
C MET A 107 4.38 6.70 8.29
N ILE A 108 3.32 7.10 9.00
CA ILE A 108 2.24 7.91 8.44
C ILE A 108 2.78 9.26 7.94
N ILE A 109 3.60 9.96 8.74
CA ILE A 109 4.23 11.22 8.34
C ILE A 109 5.07 11.04 7.08
N THR A 110 5.94 10.04 7.05
CA THR A 110 6.87 9.84 5.93
C THR A 110 6.18 9.37 4.66
N VAL A 111 5.10 8.57 4.74
CA VAL A 111 4.27 8.18 3.58
C VAL A 111 3.55 9.41 3.02
N LEU A 112 2.98 10.28 3.86
CA LEU A 112 2.36 11.54 3.41
C LEU A 112 3.38 12.47 2.74
N LEU A 113 4.58 12.63 3.32
CA LEU A 113 5.66 13.40 2.72
C LEU A 113 6.13 12.78 1.39
N HIS A 114 6.21 11.45 1.32
CA HIS A 114 6.52 10.75 0.08
C HIS A 114 5.46 11.00 -1.00
N MET A 115 4.18 10.92 -0.65
CA MET A 115 3.09 11.26 -1.57
C MET A 115 3.18 12.71 -2.04
N CYS A 116 3.41 13.67 -1.14
CA CYS A 116 3.62 15.07 -1.49
C CYS A 116 4.81 15.23 -2.46
N ARG A 117 5.92 14.55 -2.19
CA ARG A 117 7.10 14.57 -3.08
C ARG A 117 6.74 14.05 -4.47
N VAL A 118 6.07 12.89 -4.57
CA VAL A 118 5.64 12.31 -5.84
C VAL A 118 4.69 13.23 -6.58
N PHE A 119 3.75 13.84 -5.85
CA PHE A 119 2.76 14.76 -6.39
C PHE A 119 3.41 16.05 -6.95
N PHE A 120 4.16 16.78 -6.13
CA PHE A 120 4.74 18.06 -6.51
C PHE A 120 5.88 17.95 -7.54
N SER A 121 6.51 16.78 -7.66
CA SER A 121 7.47 16.51 -8.74
C SER A 121 6.81 15.93 -10.00
N CYS A 122 5.49 15.84 -10.05
CA CYS A 122 4.74 15.22 -11.15
C CYS A 122 5.22 13.80 -11.51
N ALA A 123 5.81 13.10 -10.54
CA ALA A 123 6.37 11.75 -10.75
C ALA A 123 5.30 10.68 -10.99
N PHE A 124 4.02 11.01 -10.83
CA PHE A 124 2.86 10.17 -11.16
C PHE A 124 2.52 10.18 -12.66
N ARG A 125 3.06 11.12 -13.45
CA ARG A 125 2.80 11.23 -14.90
C ARG A 125 3.34 10.02 -15.65
N HIS A 126 2.87 9.86 -16.89
CA HIS A 126 3.29 8.75 -17.74
C HIS A 126 4.81 8.50 -17.73
N PRO A 127 5.25 7.24 -17.60
CA PRO A 127 4.51 5.98 -17.57
C PRO A 127 4.16 5.46 -16.15
N ARG A 128 4.14 6.32 -15.11
CA ARG A 128 4.10 5.96 -13.69
C ARG A 128 2.72 6.00 -13.04
N GLN A 129 1.63 6.12 -13.81
CA GLN A 129 0.26 6.18 -13.28
C GLN A 129 -0.10 4.95 -12.44
N LEU A 130 0.35 3.75 -12.88
CA LEU A 130 0.15 2.52 -12.12
C LEU A 130 0.83 2.59 -10.77
N ASN A 131 2.06 3.09 -10.74
CA ASN A 131 2.80 3.21 -9.49
C ASN A 131 2.12 4.17 -8.50
N TRP A 132 1.47 5.22 -9.02
CA TRP A 132 0.63 6.11 -8.23
C TRP A 132 -0.53 5.36 -7.58
N LEU A 133 -1.27 4.54 -8.34
CA LEU A 133 -2.40 3.76 -7.81
C LEU A 133 -1.98 2.78 -6.73
N VAL A 134 -0.89 2.04 -6.97
CA VAL A 134 -0.34 1.09 -5.98
C VAL A 134 0.14 1.84 -4.74
N GLY A 135 0.82 2.99 -4.92
CA GLY A 135 1.24 3.85 -3.82
C GLY A 135 0.06 4.41 -3.01
N PHE A 136 -1.03 4.78 -3.68
CA PHE A 136 -2.25 5.21 -2.99
C PHE A 136 -2.90 4.05 -2.22
N GLY A 137 -2.90 2.84 -2.78
CA GLY A 137 -3.32 1.63 -2.06
C GLY A 137 -2.50 1.39 -0.79
N LEU A 138 -1.18 1.58 -0.86
CA LEU A 138 -0.29 1.50 0.31
C LEU A 138 -0.61 2.58 1.35
N LEU A 139 -0.92 3.80 0.94
CA LEU A 139 -1.35 4.87 1.84
C LEU A 139 -2.63 4.48 2.58
N LEU A 140 -3.65 3.98 1.87
CA LEU A 140 -4.89 3.52 2.49
C LEU A 140 -4.63 2.38 3.48
N CYS A 141 -3.82 1.38 3.09
CA CYS A 141 -3.42 0.29 4.00
C CYS A 141 -2.72 0.84 5.24
N THR A 142 -1.87 1.86 5.11
CA THR A 142 -1.19 2.49 6.25
C THR A 142 -2.17 3.14 7.21
N PHE A 143 -3.19 3.86 6.73
CA PHE A 143 -4.24 4.42 7.59
C PHE A 143 -5.07 3.33 8.28
N VAL A 144 -5.44 2.27 7.55
CA VAL A 144 -6.18 1.14 8.13
C VAL A 144 -5.34 0.39 9.15
N MET A 145 -4.03 0.24 8.92
CA MET A 145 -3.09 -0.30 9.92
C MET A 145 -3.04 0.55 11.17
N GLY A 146 -2.96 1.88 11.04
CA GLY A 146 -3.01 2.80 12.18
C GLY A 146 -4.30 2.66 12.96
N PHE A 147 -5.45 2.63 12.28
CA PHE A 147 -6.76 2.47 12.91
C PHE A 147 -6.92 1.12 13.61
N THR A 148 -6.60 0.02 12.94
CA THR A 148 -6.73 -1.32 13.53
C THR A 148 -5.79 -1.53 14.71
N GLY A 149 -4.53 -1.03 14.62
CA GLY A 149 -3.57 -1.10 15.72
C GLY A 149 -3.98 -0.29 16.95
N TYR A 150 -4.49 0.92 16.74
CA TYR A 150 -5.06 1.75 17.81
C TYR A 150 -6.25 1.05 18.49
N SER A 151 -7.10 0.40 17.70
CA SER A 151 -8.27 -0.32 18.20
C SER A 151 -7.91 -1.47 19.16
N LEU A 152 -6.73 -2.08 19.00
CA LEU A 152 -6.29 -3.23 19.82
C LEU A 152 -5.92 -2.85 21.26
N VAL A 153 -5.63 -1.60 21.57
CA VAL A 153 -5.30 -1.18 22.94
C VAL A 153 -6.49 -1.34 23.87
N TYR A 154 -7.70 -1.21 23.37
CA TYR A 154 -8.99 -1.33 24.08
C TYR A 154 -9.08 -0.44 25.31
N GLU A 155 -8.50 0.75 25.21
CA GLU A 155 -8.70 1.84 26.15
C GLU A 155 -9.93 2.68 25.77
N GLN A 156 -10.33 3.61 26.62
CA GLN A 156 -11.53 4.41 26.46
C GLN A 156 -11.57 5.13 25.08
N LEU A 157 -10.46 5.76 24.68
CA LEU A 157 -10.39 6.45 23.38
C LEU A 157 -10.48 5.48 22.20
N SER A 158 -9.83 4.31 22.28
CA SER A 158 -9.85 3.33 21.18
C SER A 158 -11.23 2.70 20.99
N TYR A 159 -11.94 2.37 22.07
CA TYR A 159 -13.31 1.84 22.02
C TYR A 159 -14.27 2.83 21.33
N TRP A 160 -14.28 4.08 21.78
CA TRP A 160 -15.12 5.11 21.20
C TRP A 160 -14.68 5.51 19.80
N GLY A 161 -13.38 5.42 19.51
CA GLY A 161 -12.85 5.57 18.15
C GLY A 161 -13.39 4.52 17.19
N ILE A 162 -13.49 3.25 17.61
CA ILE A 162 -14.13 2.19 16.81
C ILE A 162 -15.61 2.49 16.62
N THR A 163 -16.31 2.92 17.66
CA THR A 163 -17.73 3.27 17.61
C THR A 163 -18.00 4.32 16.54
N VAL A 164 -17.31 5.45 16.61
CA VAL A 164 -17.45 6.54 15.63
C VAL A 164 -17.05 6.08 14.21
N ALA A 165 -15.97 5.34 14.07
CA ALA A 165 -15.52 4.86 12.77
C ALA A 165 -16.53 3.88 12.13
N THR A 166 -17.16 3.00 12.91
CA THR A 166 -18.18 2.07 12.38
C THR A 166 -19.48 2.79 12.02
N GLU A 167 -19.88 3.81 12.78
CA GLU A 167 -21.03 4.65 12.44
C GLU A 167 -20.80 5.47 11.18
N LEU A 168 -19.61 6.09 11.05
CA LEU A 168 -19.20 6.78 9.83
C LEU A 168 -19.19 5.84 8.62
N THR A 169 -18.67 4.63 8.81
CA THR A 169 -18.63 3.63 7.75
C THR A 169 -20.02 3.21 7.31
N ALA A 170 -20.96 3.03 8.24
CA ALA A 170 -22.34 2.64 7.95
C ALA A 170 -23.05 3.63 7.03
N THR A 171 -22.70 4.91 7.06
CA THR A 171 -23.32 5.94 6.18
C THR A 171 -22.75 5.96 4.76
N ALA A 172 -21.70 5.20 4.47
CA ALA A 172 -21.16 5.14 3.11
C ALA A 172 -22.17 4.45 2.15
N PRO A 173 -22.46 5.06 0.98
CA PRO A 173 -23.47 4.51 0.08
C PRO A 173 -23.05 3.11 -0.44
N LEU A 174 -24.05 2.26 -0.66
CA LEU A 174 -23.96 0.91 -1.25
C LEU A 174 -23.35 -0.17 -0.35
N VAL A 175 -22.22 0.09 0.31
CA VAL A 175 -21.45 -0.94 1.04
C VAL A 175 -21.28 -0.63 2.53
N GLY A 176 -21.68 0.55 2.98
CA GLY A 176 -21.33 1.07 4.29
C GLY A 176 -21.85 0.21 5.44
N GLU A 177 -23.13 -0.17 5.39
CA GLU A 177 -23.75 -0.97 6.44
C GLU A 177 -23.13 -2.37 6.53
N ALA A 178 -22.89 -3.00 5.39
CA ALA A 178 -22.22 -4.31 5.33
C ALA A 178 -20.79 -4.24 5.89
N LEU A 179 -20.04 -3.18 5.54
CA LEU A 179 -18.68 -2.98 6.03
C LEU A 179 -18.66 -2.67 7.53
N ALA A 180 -19.58 -1.85 8.02
CA ALA A 180 -19.71 -1.54 9.45
C ALA A 180 -20.07 -2.79 10.27
N THR A 181 -21.01 -3.61 9.78
CA THR A 181 -21.35 -4.89 10.38
C THR A 181 -20.18 -5.86 10.38
N PHE A 182 -19.42 -5.91 9.28
CA PHE A 182 -18.18 -6.67 9.23
C PHE A 182 -17.19 -6.17 10.27
N MET A 183 -16.95 -4.88 10.37
CA MET A 183 -16.00 -4.30 11.35
C MET A 183 -16.41 -4.61 12.79
N LYS A 184 -17.68 -4.43 13.14
CA LYS A 184 -18.20 -4.74 14.48
C LYS A 184 -18.22 -6.23 14.79
N GLY A 185 -18.52 -7.06 13.81
CA GLY A 185 -18.67 -8.49 14.00
C GLY A 185 -20.00 -8.92 14.60
N GLY A 186 -20.99 -8.01 14.55
CA GLY A 186 -22.32 -8.15 15.08
C GLY A 186 -23.00 -6.80 15.19
N GLU A 187 -24.03 -6.71 15.98
CA GLU A 187 -24.76 -5.45 16.20
C GLU A 187 -23.91 -4.43 17.01
N ASN A 188 -23.17 -4.93 18.00
CA ASN A 188 -22.40 -4.10 18.93
C ASN A 188 -20.91 -4.43 18.90
N ILE A 189 -20.10 -3.49 19.39
CA ILE A 189 -18.65 -3.69 19.59
C ILE A 189 -18.45 -4.71 20.72
N GLY A 190 -17.66 -5.74 20.45
CA GLY A 190 -17.44 -6.83 21.39
C GLY A 190 -16.26 -7.75 21.02
N PRO A 191 -16.28 -9.00 21.47
CA PRO A 191 -15.21 -9.96 21.23
C PRO A 191 -14.89 -10.14 19.73
N ASN A 192 -15.90 -10.24 18.90
CA ASN A 192 -15.75 -10.39 17.47
C ASN A 192 -15.08 -9.17 16.82
N THR A 193 -15.35 -7.97 17.33
CA THR A 193 -14.72 -6.74 16.85
C THR A 193 -13.20 -6.80 17.06
N LEU A 194 -12.77 -7.09 18.29
CA LEU A 194 -11.35 -7.19 18.62
C LEU A 194 -10.65 -8.29 17.83
N THR A 195 -11.26 -9.47 17.72
CA THR A 195 -10.70 -10.57 16.91
C THR A 195 -10.52 -10.17 15.46
N ARG A 196 -11.46 -9.43 14.87
CA ARG A 196 -11.35 -8.93 13.49
C ARG A 196 -10.28 -7.87 13.35
N MET A 197 -10.24 -6.89 14.24
CA MET A 197 -9.18 -5.87 14.24
C MET A 197 -7.80 -6.52 14.37
N TYR A 198 -7.66 -7.54 15.23
CA TYR A 198 -6.43 -8.29 15.39
C TYR A 198 -6.03 -9.04 14.11
N ASN A 199 -6.94 -9.81 13.51
CA ASN A 199 -6.65 -10.55 12.29
C ASN A 199 -6.32 -9.63 11.11
N LEU A 200 -7.01 -8.49 11.00
CA LEU A 200 -6.68 -7.47 10.01
C LEU A 200 -5.27 -6.90 10.26
N HIS A 201 -4.98 -6.49 11.49
CA HIS A 201 -3.74 -5.81 11.84
C HIS A 201 -2.50 -6.71 11.77
N VAL A 202 -2.60 -7.93 12.28
CA VAL A 202 -1.45 -8.85 12.41
C VAL A 202 -1.27 -9.75 11.18
N GLY A 203 -2.36 -10.08 10.50
CA GLY A 203 -2.35 -11.03 9.38
C GLY A 203 -2.58 -10.37 8.02
N ILE A 204 -3.81 -9.94 7.75
CA ILE A 204 -4.24 -9.58 6.40
C ILE A 204 -3.51 -8.33 5.88
N LEU A 205 -3.51 -7.26 6.64
CA LEU A 205 -2.93 -5.99 6.21
C LEU A 205 -1.40 -6.05 6.02
N PRO A 206 -0.61 -6.64 6.93
CA PRO A 206 0.83 -6.78 6.71
C PRO A 206 1.16 -7.58 5.45
N VAL A 207 0.47 -8.69 5.21
CA VAL A 207 0.67 -9.49 3.99
C VAL A 207 0.30 -8.67 2.75
N THR A 208 -0.84 -7.98 2.77
CA THR A 208 -1.26 -7.09 1.67
C THR A 208 -0.22 -6.00 1.42
N MET A 209 0.30 -5.37 2.47
CA MET A 209 1.33 -4.34 2.34
C MET A 209 2.64 -4.90 1.77
N ILE A 210 3.09 -6.08 2.19
CA ILE A 210 4.29 -6.73 1.63
C ILE A 210 4.12 -6.93 0.11
N LEU A 211 2.96 -7.45 -0.32
CA LEU A 211 2.67 -7.67 -1.73
C LEU A 211 2.62 -6.35 -2.52
N LEU A 212 1.96 -5.33 -1.96
CA LEU A 212 1.87 -4.01 -2.60
C LEU A 212 3.22 -3.29 -2.63
N ILE A 213 4.05 -3.38 -1.58
CA ILE A 213 5.41 -2.84 -1.57
C ILE A 213 6.25 -3.52 -2.65
N GLY A 214 6.20 -4.85 -2.72
CA GLY A 214 6.90 -5.60 -3.77
C GLY A 214 6.48 -5.17 -5.17
N LEU A 215 5.17 -5.02 -5.41
CA LEU A 215 4.62 -4.54 -6.67
C LEU A 215 5.04 -3.09 -6.97
N HIS A 216 4.98 -2.20 -5.97
CA HIS A 216 5.39 -0.80 -6.09
C HIS A 216 6.86 -0.67 -6.53
N ILE A 217 7.74 -1.43 -5.87
CA ILE A 217 9.17 -1.46 -6.21
C ILE A 217 9.39 -2.08 -7.59
N ALA A 218 8.68 -3.16 -7.94
CA ALA A 218 8.80 -3.79 -9.25
C ALA A 218 8.41 -2.83 -10.38
N ILE A 219 7.31 -2.09 -10.23
CA ILE A 219 6.88 -1.08 -11.20
C ILE A 219 7.90 0.06 -11.27
N LEU A 220 8.43 0.49 -10.13
CA LEU A 220 9.48 1.51 -10.08
C LEU A 220 10.73 1.07 -10.85
N ARG A 221 11.12 -0.19 -10.72
CA ARG A 221 12.26 -0.76 -11.46
C ARG A 221 12.02 -0.81 -12.97
N ILE A 222 10.78 -1.08 -13.38
CA ILE A 222 10.42 -1.12 -14.81
C ILE A 222 10.46 0.27 -15.45
N HIS A 223 9.94 1.28 -14.77
CA HIS A 223 9.77 2.63 -15.34
C HIS A 223 10.90 3.60 -14.95
N GLY A 224 11.80 3.20 -14.06
CA GLY A 224 12.84 4.05 -13.49
C GLY A 224 12.31 5.11 -12.53
N VAL A 225 13.22 5.72 -11.78
CA VAL A 225 12.94 6.84 -10.88
C VAL A 225 12.79 8.12 -11.68
N SER A 226 11.75 8.92 -11.39
CA SER A 226 11.52 10.20 -12.06
C SER A 226 12.61 11.19 -11.71
N GLU A 227 13.20 11.82 -12.71
CA GLU A 227 14.00 13.02 -12.54
C GLU A 227 13.09 14.20 -12.18
N LEU A 228 13.54 15.04 -11.24
CA LEU A 228 12.84 16.26 -10.88
C LEU A 228 13.09 17.32 -11.96
N SER A 229 12.33 17.30 -13.01
CA SER A 229 12.33 18.37 -14.00
C SER A 229 10.90 18.73 -14.34
N PHE A 230 10.46 19.90 -13.93
CA PHE A 230 9.19 20.49 -14.36
C PHE A 230 9.15 20.77 -15.87
N ASP A 231 10.32 20.79 -16.49
CA ASP A 231 10.50 21.12 -17.91
C ASP A 231 10.78 19.91 -18.81
N ASP A 232 10.74 18.67 -18.28
CA ASP A 232 10.99 17.49 -19.09
C ASP A 232 9.82 17.26 -20.09
N PRO A 233 10.06 17.36 -21.41
CA PRO A 233 9.02 17.11 -22.41
C PRO A 233 8.41 15.72 -22.32
N ARG A 234 9.15 14.74 -21.76
CA ARG A 234 8.68 13.38 -21.53
C ARG A 234 7.64 13.28 -20.42
N ALA A 235 7.65 14.20 -19.46
CA ALA A 235 6.60 14.31 -18.45
C ALA A 235 5.26 14.78 -19.06
N ARG A 236 5.28 15.33 -20.27
CA ARG A 236 4.13 15.86 -21.00
C ARG A 236 3.55 14.88 -22.02
N ALA A 237 4.27 13.79 -22.34
CA ALA A 237 3.81 12.84 -23.34
C ALA A 237 2.73 11.92 -22.75
N SER A 238 1.48 12.22 -23.05
CA SER A 238 0.31 11.39 -22.69
C SER A 238 0.09 10.22 -23.66
N GLU A 239 1.10 9.78 -24.37
CA GLU A 239 0.97 8.58 -25.19
C GLU A 239 0.96 7.36 -24.29
N GLY A 240 -0.22 6.73 -24.17
CA GLY A 240 -0.36 5.48 -23.43
C GLY A 240 0.62 4.43 -23.93
N VAL A 241 1.39 3.85 -23.01
CA VAL A 241 2.23 2.70 -23.33
C VAL A 241 1.32 1.60 -23.85
N ARG A 242 1.45 1.28 -25.13
CA ARG A 242 0.83 0.07 -25.67
C ARG A 242 1.70 -1.11 -25.29
N LEU A 243 1.15 -2.03 -24.52
CA LEU A 243 1.70 -3.36 -24.41
C LEU A 243 1.88 -3.90 -25.82
N ALA A 244 3.08 -4.39 -26.14
CA ALA A 244 3.30 -5.01 -27.44
C ALA A 244 2.21 -6.07 -27.66
N SER A 245 1.29 -5.80 -28.57
CA SER A 245 0.11 -6.64 -28.88
C SER A 245 0.49 -8.04 -29.39
N THR A 246 1.79 -8.28 -29.53
CA THR A 246 2.42 -9.51 -30.03
C THR A 246 2.75 -10.53 -28.96
N LEU A 247 2.56 -10.26 -27.67
CA LEU A 247 2.81 -11.24 -26.63
C LEU A 247 1.67 -12.28 -26.60
N PRO A 248 1.92 -13.54 -26.98
CA PRO A 248 0.87 -14.57 -27.05
C PRO A 248 0.16 -14.78 -25.72
N GLY A 249 0.85 -14.59 -24.59
CA GLY A 249 0.28 -14.69 -23.26
C GLY A 249 -0.78 -13.62 -22.94
N VAL A 250 -0.66 -12.39 -23.46
CA VAL A 250 -1.64 -11.30 -23.23
C VAL A 250 -2.93 -11.59 -23.98
N LYS A 251 -2.87 -12.13 -25.19
CA LYS A 251 -4.07 -12.53 -25.96
C LYS A 251 -4.79 -13.70 -25.31
N LEU A 252 -4.04 -14.68 -24.77
CA LEU A 252 -4.61 -15.80 -24.04
C LEU A 252 -5.28 -15.33 -22.75
N LEU A 253 -4.65 -14.42 -22.03
CA LEU A 253 -5.24 -13.80 -20.84
C LEU A 253 -6.51 -13.01 -21.18
N ALA A 254 -6.50 -12.22 -22.26
CA ALA A 254 -7.69 -11.50 -22.71
C ALA A 254 -8.86 -12.45 -23.05
N LEU A 255 -8.57 -13.56 -23.69
CA LEU A 255 -9.56 -14.60 -23.97
C LEU A 255 -10.12 -15.23 -22.68
N ALA A 256 -9.24 -15.60 -21.73
CA ALA A 256 -9.65 -16.16 -20.44
C ALA A 256 -10.55 -15.21 -19.67
N VAL A 257 -10.20 -13.91 -19.63
CA VAL A 257 -10.99 -12.86 -18.97
C VAL A 257 -12.32 -12.64 -19.69
N ALA A 258 -12.35 -12.72 -21.02
CA ALA A 258 -13.61 -12.64 -21.79
C ALA A 258 -14.54 -13.82 -21.48
N LEU A 259 -14.01 -15.03 -21.39
CA LEU A 259 -14.79 -16.21 -21.01
C LEU A 259 -15.32 -16.09 -19.56
N ALA A 260 -14.52 -15.58 -18.63
CA ALA A 260 -14.97 -15.31 -17.27
C ALA A 260 -16.09 -14.25 -17.23
N SER A 261 -16.03 -13.22 -18.08
CA SER A 261 -17.12 -12.24 -18.25
C SER A 261 -18.43 -12.88 -18.71
N LEU A 262 -18.36 -13.76 -19.70
CA LEU A 262 -19.53 -14.50 -20.17
C LEU A 262 -20.11 -15.42 -19.07
N GLY A 263 -19.25 -16.05 -18.29
CA GLY A 263 -19.66 -16.83 -17.11
C GLY A 263 -20.41 -15.97 -16.09
N ALA A 264 -19.90 -14.77 -15.78
CA ALA A 264 -20.56 -13.84 -14.87
C ALA A 264 -21.92 -13.36 -15.38
N ILE A 265 -22.08 -13.12 -16.72
CA ILE A 265 -23.35 -12.79 -17.34
C ILE A 265 -24.34 -13.97 -17.21
N ALA A 266 -23.88 -15.20 -17.45
CA ALA A 266 -24.72 -16.40 -17.30
C ALA A 266 -25.17 -16.56 -15.83
N MET A 267 -24.31 -16.32 -14.87
CA MET A 267 -24.65 -16.34 -13.44
C MET A 267 -25.69 -15.29 -13.08
N ALA A 268 -25.58 -14.08 -13.65
CA ALA A 268 -26.58 -13.04 -13.43
C ALA A 268 -27.95 -13.37 -14.02
N ALA A 269 -27.98 -14.04 -15.19
CA ALA A 269 -29.20 -14.29 -15.96
C ALA A 269 -29.96 -15.57 -15.51
N LEU A 270 -29.23 -16.67 -15.26
CA LEU A 270 -29.84 -17.98 -15.07
C LEU A 270 -30.28 -18.26 -13.64
N ASN A 271 -29.40 -18.03 -12.70
CA ASN A 271 -29.70 -18.13 -11.27
C ASN A 271 -28.54 -17.44 -10.51
N PRO A 272 -28.72 -16.24 -9.95
CA PRO A 272 -27.63 -15.59 -9.29
C PRO A 272 -27.20 -16.44 -8.09
N TRP A 273 -26.03 -17.07 -8.24
CA TRP A 273 -25.41 -17.78 -7.14
C TRP A 273 -25.31 -16.81 -5.96
N PRO A 274 -25.78 -17.19 -4.77
CA PRO A 274 -25.73 -16.30 -3.63
C PRO A 274 -24.29 -15.85 -3.40
N VAL A 275 -24.09 -14.52 -3.39
CA VAL A 275 -22.78 -13.94 -3.12
C VAL A 275 -22.71 -13.71 -1.62
N HIS A 276 -21.93 -14.53 -0.94
CA HIS A 276 -21.58 -14.30 0.46
C HIS A 276 -20.46 -13.26 0.52
N MET A 277 -20.80 -12.05 0.93
CA MET A 277 -19.81 -11.03 1.23
C MET A 277 -19.57 -11.00 2.74
N ILE A 278 -18.42 -11.53 3.11
CA ILE A 278 -17.72 -11.40 4.41
C ILE A 278 -18.54 -11.75 5.68
N ALA A 279 -19.79 -11.74 5.78
CA ALA A 279 -20.71 -12.16 6.85
C ALA A 279 -22.16 -11.86 6.46
N TYR A 280 -22.39 -11.51 5.21
CA TYR A 280 -23.71 -11.12 4.74
C TYR A 280 -24.03 -11.84 3.43
N GLU A 281 -25.13 -12.55 3.40
CA GLU A 281 -25.66 -13.09 2.16
C GLU A 281 -26.38 -11.96 1.42
N LEU A 282 -25.87 -11.59 0.25
CA LEU A 282 -26.55 -10.59 -0.58
C LEU A 282 -27.92 -11.12 -1.01
N THR A 283 -28.92 -10.28 -1.02
CA THR A 283 -30.23 -10.59 -1.59
C THR A 283 -30.06 -11.03 -3.07
N SER A 284 -31.00 -11.76 -3.61
CA SER A 284 -30.96 -12.21 -5.01
C SER A 284 -30.77 -11.05 -6.01
N GLU A 285 -31.37 -9.89 -5.75
CA GLU A 285 -31.19 -8.70 -6.59
C GLU A 285 -29.79 -8.08 -6.45
N SER A 286 -29.28 -7.96 -5.23
CA SER A 286 -27.93 -7.45 -4.99
C SER A 286 -26.87 -8.39 -5.55
N SER A 287 -27.07 -9.70 -5.47
CA SER A 287 -26.19 -10.70 -6.09
C SER A 287 -26.21 -10.58 -7.61
N ARG A 288 -27.37 -10.33 -8.22
CA ARG A 288 -27.49 -10.12 -9.66
C ARG A 288 -26.75 -8.86 -10.11
N ILE A 289 -26.90 -7.75 -9.38
CA ILE A 289 -26.16 -6.50 -9.65
C ILE A 289 -24.65 -6.74 -9.53
N PHE A 290 -24.21 -7.45 -8.51
CA PHE A 290 -22.79 -7.81 -8.33
C PHE A 290 -22.24 -8.56 -9.56
N TRP A 291 -22.96 -9.58 -10.05
CA TRP A 291 -22.53 -10.33 -11.22
C TRP A 291 -22.53 -9.51 -12.50
N ILE A 292 -23.49 -8.60 -12.68
CA ILE A 292 -23.54 -7.70 -13.84
C ILE A 292 -22.35 -6.72 -13.81
N VAL A 293 -22.08 -6.10 -12.67
CA VAL A 293 -20.94 -5.17 -12.52
C VAL A 293 -19.62 -5.92 -12.73
N GLY A 294 -19.47 -7.10 -12.13
CA GLY A 294 -18.31 -7.97 -12.32
C GLY A 294 -18.11 -8.34 -13.80
N ALA A 295 -19.17 -8.71 -14.49
CA ALA A 295 -19.12 -9.01 -15.92
C ALA A 295 -18.69 -7.81 -16.76
N ALA A 296 -19.21 -6.62 -16.48
CA ALA A 296 -18.83 -5.39 -17.17
C ALA A 296 -17.34 -5.03 -16.96
N LEU A 297 -16.86 -5.18 -15.74
CA LEU A 297 -15.42 -4.95 -15.41
C LEU A 297 -14.54 -5.97 -16.14
N LEU A 298 -14.90 -7.25 -16.14
CA LEU A 298 -14.16 -8.32 -16.83
C LEU A 298 -14.18 -8.08 -18.35
N ALA A 299 -15.32 -7.74 -18.94
CA ALA A 299 -15.43 -7.41 -20.37
C ALA A 299 -14.54 -6.23 -20.76
N THR A 300 -14.57 -5.15 -19.98
CA THR A 300 -13.72 -3.97 -20.20
C THR A 300 -12.24 -4.36 -20.11
N THR A 301 -11.87 -5.17 -19.11
CA THR A 301 -10.52 -5.69 -18.94
C THR A 301 -10.08 -6.51 -20.15
N ALA A 302 -10.91 -7.42 -20.61
CA ALA A 302 -10.62 -8.26 -21.79
C ALA A 302 -10.40 -7.43 -23.07
N VAL A 303 -11.24 -6.40 -23.31
CA VAL A 303 -11.10 -5.51 -24.47
C VAL A 303 -9.79 -4.71 -24.39
N LEU A 304 -9.47 -4.16 -23.22
CA LEU A 304 -8.25 -3.38 -23.01
C LEU A 304 -6.99 -4.24 -23.17
N LEU A 305 -7.00 -5.46 -22.63
CA LEU A 305 -5.89 -6.43 -22.81
C LEU A 305 -5.74 -6.83 -24.26
N HIS A 306 -6.85 -7.12 -24.96
CA HIS A 306 -6.81 -7.49 -26.38
C HIS A 306 -6.25 -6.38 -27.26
N ARG A 307 -6.58 -5.11 -26.94
CA ARG A 307 -6.03 -3.93 -27.61
C ARG A 307 -4.63 -3.56 -27.19
N GLY A 308 -4.03 -4.30 -26.25
CA GLY A 308 -2.69 -4.04 -25.74
C GLY A 308 -2.56 -2.77 -24.89
N HIS A 309 -3.67 -2.31 -24.28
CA HIS A 309 -3.64 -1.18 -23.37
C HIS A 309 -3.18 -1.58 -21.98
N THR A 310 -2.22 -0.83 -21.43
CA THR A 310 -1.70 -1.02 -20.07
C THR A 310 -2.80 -0.96 -19.01
N TYR A 311 -3.87 -0.19 -19.25
CA TYR A 311 -5.04 -0.12 -18.36
C TYR A 311 -5.76 -1.47 -18.21
N GLY A 312 -5.69 -2.35 -19.20
CA GLY A 312 -6.23 -3.70 -19.09
C GLY A 312 -5.49 -4.53 -18.03
N LEU A 313 -4.16 -4.41 -17.94
CA LEU A 313 -3.36 -5.04 -16.88
C LEU A 313 -3.67 -4.45 -15.51
N LEU A 314 -3.90 -3.12 -15.44
CA LEU A 314 -4.27 -2.43 -14.21
C LEU A 314 -5.59 -2.95 -13.65
N LEU A 315 -6.60 -2.97 -14.50
CA LEU A 315 -7.92 -3.41 -14.11
C LEU A 315 -7.92 -4.90 -13.73
N TRP A 316 -7.14 -5.70 -14.47
CA TRP A 316 -6.91 -7.11 -14.14
C TRP A 316 -6.23 -7.27 -12.77
N LEU A 317 -5.19 -6.49 -12.49
CA LEU A 317 -4.50 -6.49 -11.19
C LEU A 317 -5.45 -6.11 -10.05
N PHE A 318 -6.28 -5.09 -10.25
CA PHE A 318 -7.28 -4.67 -9.28
C PHE A 318 -8.30 -5.80 -8.99
N ILE A 319 -8.85 -6.42 -10.03
CA ILE A 319 -9.77 -7.55 -9.89
C ILE A 319 -9.12 -8.70 -9.11
N ALA A 320 -7.85 -8.94 -9.35
CA ALA A 320 -7.14 -10.03 -8.70
C ALA A 320 -6.74 -9.73 -7.25
N ILE A 321 -6.46 -8.48 -6.90
CA ILE A 321 -6.30 -8.09 -5.50
C ILE A 321 -7.62 -8.31 -4.74
N LEU A 322 -8.75 -7.98 -5.35
CA LEU A 322 -10.06 -8.27 -4.76
C LEU A 322 -10.31 -9.78 -4.64
N ALA A 323 -9.93 -10.55 -5.65
CA ALA A 323 -10.04 -12.02 -5.63
C ALA A 323 -9.12 -12.66 -4.59
N LEU A 324 -7.90 -12.14 -4.43
CA LEU A 324 -6.97 -12.56 -3.38
C LEU A 324 -7.50 -12.21 -1.99
N GLY A 325 -8.06 -11.03 -1.81
CA GLY A 325 -8.72 -10.63 -0.57
C GLY A 325 -9.88 -11.58 -0.21
N LYS A 326 -10.71 -11.94 -1.21
CA LYS A 326 -11.77 -12.94 -1.02
C LYS A 326 -11.21 -14.32 -0.66
N LEU A 327 -10.14 -14.78 -1.32
CA LEU A 327 -9.48 -16.05 -1.01
C LEU A 327 -8.96 -16.10 0.43
N VAL A 328 -8.24 -15.04 0.86
CA VAL A 328 -7.71 -14.94 2.22
C VAL A 328 -8.86 -14.97 3.23
N PHE A 329 -9.97 -14.32 2.89
CA PHE A 329 -11.17 -14.36 3.71
C PHE A 329 -11.78 -15.77 3.79
N ASP A 330 -11.99 -16.46 2.66
CA ASP A 330 -12.56 -17.80 2.61
C ASP A 330 -11.66 -18.82 3.35
N LEU A 331 -10.33 -18.64 3.29
CA LEU A 331 -9.38 -19.44 4.07
C LEU A 331 -9.51 -19.17 5.58
N ALA A 332 -9.77 -17.93 5.98
CA ALA A 332 -9.95 -17.57 7.38
C ALA A 332 -11.27 -18.08 7.99
N VAL A 333 -12.30 -18.25 7.14
CA VAL A 333 -13.65 -18.69 7.55
C VAL A 333 -13.86 -20.21 7.37
N ASN A 334 -12.86 -20.97 6.91
CA ASN A 334 -12.88 -22.43 6.76
C ASN A 334 -13.84 -22.97 5.67
N GLU A 335 -14.14 -22.22 4.65
CA GLU A 335 -14.93 -22.69 3.50
C GLU A 335 -14.03 -23.36 2.44
N ALA A 336 -13.84 -24.67 2.54
CA ALA A 336 -12.89 -25.44 1.73
C ALA A 336 -13.21 -25.53 0.21
N ALA A 337 -14.44 -25.32 -0.21
CA ALA A 337 -14.87 -25.67 -1.57
C ALA A 337 -14.34 -24.74 -2.69
N ASN A 338 -13.97 -23.50 -2.39
CA ASN A 338 -13.55 -22.51 -3.39
C ASN A 338 -12.03 -22.25 -3.44
N GLN A 339 -11.25 -22.85 -2.55
CA GLN A 339 -9.84 -22.54 -2.33
C GLN A 339 -8.96 -22.81 -3.56
N VAL A 340 -9.16 -23.93 -4.24
CA VAL A 340 -8.29 -24.34 -5.36
C VAL A 340 -8.42 -23.40 -6.55
N VAL A 341 -9.64 -22.94 -6.87
CA VAL A 341 -9.90 -22.04 -8.00
C VAL A 341 -9.21 -20.70 -7.77
N TRP A 342 -9.28 -20.15 -6.54
CA TRP A 342 -8.69 -18.88 -6.20
C TRP A 342 -7.16 -18.93 -6.07
N ILE A 343 -6.60 -20.05 -5.59
CA ILE A 343 -5.15 -20.29 -5.57
C ILE A 343 -4.61 -20.32 -6.99
N VAL A 344 -5.26 -21.07 -7.89
CA VAL A 344 -4.84 -21.14 -9.30
C VAL A 344 -4.96 -19.79 -9.99
N ALA A 345 -6.05 -19.04 -9.78
CA ALA A 345 -6.22 -17.70 -10.33
C ALA A 345 -5.15 -16.72 -9.82
N SER A 346 -4.81 -16.77 -8.54
CA SER A 346 -3.79 -15.94 -7.93
C SER A 346 -2.37 -16.26 -8.43
N LEU A 347 -2.07 -17.56 -8.64
CA LEU A 347 -0.80 -18.00 -9.23
C LEU A 347 -0.66 -17.56 -10.69
N ILE A 348 -1.72 -17.73 -11.51
CA ILE A 348 -1.72 -17.28 -12.91
C ILE A 348 -1.50 -15.77 -12.98
N LEU A 349 -2.11 -15.01 -12.08
CA LEU A 349 -1.92 -13.58 -11.98
C LEU A 349 -0.49 -13.20 -11.61
N ALA A 350 0.05 -13.79 -10.55
CA ALA A 350 1.43 -13.50 -10.11
C ALA A 350 2.42 -13.79 -11.24
N VAL A 351 2.28 -14.91 -11.94
CA VAL A 351 3.12 -15.27 -13.09
C VAL A 351 2.92 -14.29 -14.24
N SER A 352 1.70 -13.84 -14.55
CA SER A 352 1.45 -12.88 -15.64
C SER A 352 2.00 -11.48 -15.34
N VAL A 353 1.95 -11.05 -14.08
CA VAL A 353 2.56 -9.77 -13.63
C VAL A 353 4.09 -9.84 -13.73
N VAL A 354 4.71 -10.91 -13.22
CA VAL A 354 6.17 -11.12 -13.28
C VAL A 354 6.64 -11.22 -14.73
N TYR A 355 5.91 -11.95 -15.58
CA TYR A 355 6.25 -12.10 -17.01
C TYR A 355 6.11 -10.78 -17.76
N GLY A 356 5.04 -10.01 -17.54
CA GLY A 356 4.85 -8.68 -18.13
C GLY A 356 5.96 -7.71 -17.70
N ALA A 357 6.33 -7.74 -16.42
CA ALA A 357 7.41 -6.93 -15.86
C ALA A 357 8.78 -7.27 -16.48
N SER A 358 9.08 -8.56 -16.64
CA SER A 358 10.39 -9.01 -17.16
C SER A 358 10.65 -8.62 -18.64
N ARG A 359 9.60 -8.35 -19.42
CA ARG A 359 9.72 -8.00 -20.84
C ARG A 359 9.80 -6.50 -21.15
N HIS A 360 9.46 -5.64 -20.18
CA HIS A 360 9.49 -4.18 -20.35
C HIS A 360 10.74 -3.50 -19.78
N GLY A 361 11.70 -4.27 -19.25
CA GLY A 361 12.95 -3.75 -18.70
C GLY A 361 13.90 -3.20 -19.76
N ARG A 362 13.66 -2.01 -20.27
CA ARG A 362 14.74 -1.16 -20.79
C ARG A 362 14.97 -0.05 -19.78
N PHE A 363 16.11 -0.12 -19.13
CA PHE A 363 16.67 1.01 -18.40
C PHE A 363 16.73 2.22 -19.33
N ILE A 364 16.01 3.26 -18.99
CA ILE A 364 16.24 4.57 -19.58
C ILE A 364 17.44 5.11 -18.83
N GLU A 365 18.61 5.12 -19.46
CA GLU A 365 19.76 5.87 -18.94
C GLU A 365 19.34 7.31 -18.75
N GLY A 366 19.29 7.76 -17.50
CA GLY A 366 19.01 9.13 -17.17
C GLY A 366 20.09 10.03 -17.76
N LYS A 367 19.76 10.87 -18.72
CA LYS A 367 20.61 11.96 -19.21
C LYS A 367 20.53 13.12 -18.21
N GLY A 368 21.08 12.94 -17.01
CA GLY A 368 21.24 13.99 -16.02
C GLY A 368 22.72 14.29 -15.82
N GLU A 369 23.05 15.51 -15.38
CA GLU A 369 24.41 15.94 -15.07
C GLU A 369 25.06 15.16 -13.91
N ASP A 370 24.26 14.44 -13.11
CA ASP A 370 24.73 13.65 -11.99
C ASP A 370 25.19 12.26 -12.46
N LYS A 371 26.49 11.98 -12.28
CA LYS A 371 27.06 10.66 -12.61
C LYS A 371 26.37 9.54 -11.82
N PRO A 372 26.04 8.42 -12.48
CA PRO A 372 25.57 7.23 -11.79
C PRO A 372 26.57 6.78 -10.72
N PHE A 373 26.07 6.14 -9.68
CA PHE A 373 26.88 5.54 -8.62
C PHE A 373 26.45 4.09 -8.40
N SER A 374 27.26 3.29 -7.68
CA SER A 374 26.97 1.87 -7.52
C SER A 374 25.82 1.64 -6.53
N PHE A 375 25.02 0.61 -6.80
CA PHE A 375 24.03 0.17 -5.81
C PHE A 375 24.74 -0.34 -4.54
N PHE A 376 25.76 -1.17 -4.72
CA PHE A 376 26.62 -1.61 -3.62
C PHE A 376 28.07 -1.13 -3.88
N PRO A 377 28.74 -0.52 -2.91
CA PRO A 377 28.27 -0.29 -1.53
C PRO A 377 27.49 1.03 -1.33
N ASP A 378 27.53 1.98 -2.27
CA ASP A 378 27.22 3.39 -2.05
C ASP A 378 25.75 3.64 -1.68
N HIS A 379 24.80 3.12 -2.48
CA HIS A 379 23.38 3.33 -2.21
C HIS A 379 22.95 2.56 -0.95
N LEU A 380 23.34 1.30 -0.84
CA LEU A 380 22.97 0.48 0.30
C LEU A 380 23.50 1.03 1.62
N ILE A 381 24.74 1.51 1.66
CA ILE A 381 25.30 2.14 2.88
C ILE A 381 24.50 3.40 3.23
N THR A 382 24.12 4.22 2.25
CA THR A 382 23.32 5.42 2.50
C THR A 382 21.97 5.06 3.11
N GLU A 383 21.27 4.06 2.57
CA GLU A 383 20.00 3.58 3.11
C GLU A 383 20.15 3.00 4.53
N LEU A 384 21.21 2.24 4.79
CA LEU A 384 21.52 1.73 6.13
C LEU A 384 21.82 2.84 7.14
N MET A 385 22.51 3.89 6.73
CA MET A 385 22.75 5.07 7.57
C MET A 385 21.42 5.77 7.94
N ILE A 386 20.55 5.98 6.97
CA ILE A 386 19.23 6.57 7.20
C ILE A 386 18.42 5.68 8.16
N GLY A 387 18.41 4.37 7.92
CA GLY A 387 17.75 3.40 8.79
C GLY A 387 18.29 3.42 10.23
N THR A 388 19.59 3.54 10.40
CA THR A 388 20.24 3.65 11.73
C THR A 388 19.84 4.95 12.43
N LEU A 389 19.81 6.09 11.72
CA LEU A 389 19.34 7.36 12.26
C LEU A 389 17.87 7.31 12.68
N LEU A 390 17.02 6.66 11.89
CA LEU A 390 15.62 6.43 12.24
C LEU A 390 15.48 5.58 13.49
N LEU A 391 16.25 4.50 13.59
CA LEU A 391 16.23 3.64 14.78
C LEU A 391 16.71 4.40 16.03
N PHE A 392 17.75 5.25 15.89
CA PHE A 392 18.19 6.13 16.95
C PHE A 392 17.09 7.13 17.36
N LEU A 393 16.43 7.77 16.40
CA LEU A 393 15.32 8.69 16.67
C LEU A 393 14.16 7.99 17.39
N LEU A 394 13.78 6.80 16.93
CA LEU A 394 12.73 5.99 17.56
C LEU A 394 13.10 5.60 18.99
N THR A 395 14.35 5.23 19.22
CA THR A 395 14.86 4.92 20.55
C THR A 395 14.77 6.14 21.46
N LEU A 396 15.21 7.31 20.98
CA LEU A 396 15.15 8.55 21.74
C LEU A 396 13.70 8.94 22.07
N LEU A 397 12.80 8.89 21.10
CA LEU A 397 11.38 9.16 21.31
C LEU A 397 10.75 8.19 22.31
N SER A 398 11.12 6.91 22.24
CA SER A 398 10.60 5.89 23.17
C SER A 398 11.10 6.07 24.60
N LEU A 399 12.32 6.59 24.79
CA LEU A 399 12.89 6.88 26.10
C LEU A 399 12.32 8.16 26.72
N VAL A 400 12.16 9.20 25.90
CA VAL A 400 11.70 10.51 26.38
C VAL A 400 10.17 10.58 26.50
N PHE A 401 9.46 9.94 25.58
CA PHE A 401 8.01 9.93 25.48
C PHE A 401 7.49 8.49 25.36
N PRO A 402 7.56 7.68 26.40
CA PRO A 402 7.07 6.30 26.36
C PRO A 402 5.59 6.24 26.05
N ALA A 403 5.16 5.16 25.40
CA ALA A 403 3.74 4.96 25.09
C ALA A 403 2.94 4.80 26.38
N THR A 404 2.09 5.78 26.66
CA THR A 404 1.17 5.76 27.81
C THR A 404 0.01 4.81 27.57
N LEU A 405 -0.64 4.37 28.63
CA LEU A 405 -1.90 3.64 28.61
C LEU A 405 -2.91 4.44 29.42
N HIS A 406 -4.07 4.73 28.82
CA HIS A 406 -5.15 5.47 29.47
C HIS A 406 -6.13 4.52 30.17
N GLU A 407 -7.30 5.01 30.57
CA GLU A 407 -8.31 4.23 31.26
C GLU A 407 -8.87 3.11 30.37
N LYS A 408 -9.16 1.95 31.01
CA LYS A 408 -9.81 0.82 30.34
C LYS A 408 -11.16 1.25 29.74
N ALA A 409 -11.50 0.69 28.58
CA ALA A 409 -12.77 0.95 27.90
C ALA A 409 -13.98 0.68 28.82
N ASN A 410 -14.87 1.66 28.89
CA ASN A 410 -16.16 1.54 29.54
C ASN A 410 -17.27 1.92 28.55
N PRO A 411 -18.02 0.93 28.02
CA PRO A 411 -19.10 1.19 27.06
C PRO A 411 -20.24 2.06 27.58
N LEU A 412 -20.37 2.17 28.91
CA LEU A 412 -21.50 2.91 29.57
C LEU A 412 -21.19 4.39 29.79
N VAL A 413 -19.93 4.80 29.61
CA VAL A 413 -19.49 6.16 29.89
C VAL A 413 -18.79 6.72 28.66
N THR A 414 -19.44 7.64 27.96
CA THR A 414 -18.80 8.36 26.84
C THR A 414 -17.89 9.44 27.42
N PRO A 415 -16.60 9.43 27.10
CA PRO A 415 -15.68 10.47 27.54
C PRO A 415 -16.04 11.83 26.94
N GLU A 416 -15.82 12.88 27.70
CA GLU A 416 -15.89 14.24 27.17
C GLU A 416 -14.72 14.49 26.20
N HIS A 417 -14.99 15.22 25.12
CA HIS A 417 -13.96 15.63 24.15
C HIS A 417 -13.17 14.51 23.49
N ILE A 418 -13.86 13.42 23.06
CA ILE A 418 -13.22 12.34 22.30
C ILE A 418 -12.65 12.90 21.00
N LYS A 419 -11.35 12.67 20.77
CA LYS A 419 -10.67 12.96 19.50
C LYS A 419 -10.05 11.67 18.95
N PRO A 420 -10.10 11.45 17.64
CA PRO A 420 -9.36 10.35 17.02
C PRO A 420 -7.84 10.62 17.07
N GLU A 421 -7.05 9.68 16.58
CA GLU A 421 -5.62 9.92 16.36
C GLU A 421 -5.39 11.09 15.38
N TRP A 422 -4.30 11.83 15.55
CA TRP A 422 -4.01 13.09 14.87
C TRP A 422 -4.13 13.04 13.34
N TYR A 423 -3.83 11.89 12.73
CA TYR A 423 -3.88 11.72 11.28
C TYR A 423 -5.30 11.61 10.72
N PHE A 424 -6.31 11.54 11.59
CA PHE A 424 -7.74 11.68 11.26
C PHE A 424 -8.32 13.05 11.63
N PHE A 425 -7.55 13.97 12.18
CA PHE A 425 -8.06 15.28 12.63
C PHE A 425 -8.68 16.07 11.49
N PHE A 426 -8.11 16.04 10.29
CA PHE A 426 -8.68 16.72 9.13
C PHE A 426 -10.10 16.23 8.80
N GLN A 427 -10.31 14.91 8.85
CA GLN A 427 -11.61 14.29 8.59
C GLN A 427 -12.60 14.56 9.72
N PHE A 428 -12.15 14.48 10.96
CA PHE A 428 -12.97 14.76 12.13
C PHE A 428 -13.39 16.24 12.18
N ARG A 429 -12.50 17.16 11.81
CA ARG A 429 -12.84 18.57 11.67
C ARG A 429 -13.84 18.81 10.53
N LEU A 430 -13.66 18.17 9.41
CA LEU A 430 -14.60 18.21 8.29
C LEU A 430 -15.98 17.72 8.72
N LEU A 431 -16.05 16.63 9.49
CA LEU A 431 -17.29 16.10 10.06
C LEU A 431 -18.01 17.13 10.93
N LYS A 432 -17.31 17.82 11.82
CA LYS A 432 -17.88 18.86 12.68
C LYS A 432 -18.40 20.07 11.90
N LEU A 433 -17.78 20.39 10.76
CA LEU A 433 -18.17 21.55 9.94
C LEU A 433 -19.35 21.26 9.01
N THR A 434 -19.49 20.03 8.52
CA THR A 434 -20.43 19.72 7.43
C THR A 434 -21.51 18.71 7.80
N GLY A 435 -21.37 18.02 8.93
CA GLY A 435 -22.23 16.91 9.33
C GLY A 435 -21.87 15.58 8.65
N LEU A 436 -22.49 14.51 9.14
CA LEU A 436 -22.09 13.13 8.87
C LEU A 436 -22.10 12.76 7.37
N ASN A 437 -23.26 12.86 6.73
CA ASN A 437 -23.42 12.41 5.34
C ASN A 437 -22.54 13.23 4.36
N THR A 438 -22.47 14.54 4.58
CA THR A 438 -21.67 15.44 3.74
C THR A 438 -20.17 15.15 3.92
N ALA A 439 -19.70 14.92 5.14
CA ALA A 439 -18.31 14.60 5.41
C ALA A 439 -17.90 13.27 4.75
N VAL A 440 -18.73 12.23 4.84
CA VAL A 440 -18.49 10.94 4.20
C VAL A 440 -18.45 11.09 2.67
N PHE A 441 -19.40 11.82 2.08
CA PHE A 441 -19.42 12.09 0.65
C PHE A 441 -18.18 12.86 0.19
N LEU A 442 -17.80 13.93 0.88
CA LEU A 442 -16.62 14.74 0.55
C LEU A 442 -15.32 13.93 0.69
N THR A 443 -15.21 13.10 1.72
CA THR A 443 -14.06 12.19 1.90
C THR A 443 -13.99 11.18 0.76
N GLY A 444 -15.11 10.55 0.39
CA GLY A 444 -15.16 9.63 -0.75
C GLY A 444 -14.82 10.31 -2.08
N ALA A 445 -15.35 11.54 -2.31
CA ALA A 445 -15.01 12.34 -3.49
C ALA A 445 -13.51 12.70 -3.53
N LEU A 446 -12.93 13.08 -2.39
CA LEU A 446 -11.49 13.36 -2.28
C LEU A 446 -10.65 12.13 -2.62
N VAL A 447 -10.99 10.96 -2.07
CA VAL A 447 -10.36 9.68 -2.40
C VAL A 447 -10.46 9.43 -3.91
N GLY A 448 -11.63 9.58 -4.51
CA GLY A 448 -11.83 9.43 -5.95
C GLY A 448 -10.96 10.38 -6.77
N VAL A 449 -10.87 11.66 -6.38
CA VAL A 449 -10.01 12.65 -7.03
C VAL A 449 -8.54 12.24 -6.94
N ILE A 450 -8.05 11.81 -5.78
CA ILE A 450 -6.65 11.39 -5.60
C ILE A 450 -6.34 10.15 -6.45
N VAL A 451 -7.21 9.16 -6.48
CA VAL A 451 -7.07 7.96 -7.32
C VAL A 451 -6.98 8.34 -8.80
N LEU A 452 -7.88 9.20 -9.27
CA LEU A 452 -7.97 9.59 -10.67
C LEU A 452 -7.01 10.73 -11.05
N TRP A 453 -6.21 11.22 -10.11
CA TRP A 453 -5.36 12.38 -10.30
C TRP A 453 -4.48 12.34 -11.55
N PRO A 454 -3.79 11.25 -11.90
CA PRO A 454 -2.96 11.20 -13.10
C PRO A 454 -3.70 11.50 -14.39
N TRP A 455 -4.99 11.18 -14.45
CA TRP A 455 -5.85 11.45 -15.63
C TRP A 455 -6.47 12.84 -15.57
N ILE A 456 -6.81 13.32 -14.38
CA ILE A 456 -7.28 14.70 -14.17
C ILE A 456 -6.18 15.67 -14.57
N ASP A 457 -4.93 15.41 -14.18
CA ASP A 457 -3.77 16.23 -14.53
C ASP A 457 -3.59 16.35 -16.06
N VAL A 458 -3.76 15.26 -16.81
CA VAL A 458 -3.72 15.28 -18.29
C VAL A 458 -4.80 16.20 -18.86
N VAL A 459 -6.00 16.20 -18.28
CA VAL A 459 -7.09 17.10 -18.74
C VAL A 459 -6.75 18.56 -18.41
N LEU A 460 -6.25 18.81 -17.20
CA LEU A 460 -5.84 20.16 -16.78
C LEU A 460 -4.71 20.71 -17.64
N GLU A 461 -3.72 19.90 -18.00
CA GLU A 461 -2.63 20.28 -18.91
C GLU A 461 -3.15 20.64 -20.32
N ARG A 462 -4.17 19.93 -20.82
CA ARG A 462 -4.79 20.25 -22.10
C ARG A 462 -5.58 21.56 -22.08
N LEU A 463 -6.26 21.84 -20.95
CA LEU A 463 -7.08 23.05 -20.79
C LEU A 463 -6.23 24.29 -20.53
N ALA A 464 -5.12 24.16 -19.85
CA ALA A 464 -4.22 25.24 -19.47
C ALA A 464 -2.74 24.86 -19.64
N PRO A 465 -2.26 24.69 -20.87
CA PRO A 465 -0.88 24.24 -21.13
C PRO A 465 0.13 25.19 -20.50
N LYS A 466 1.19 24.64 -19.91
CA LYS A 466 2.31 25.35 -19.26
C LYS A 466 1.94 26.15 -17.99
N LYS A 467 0.75 25.94 -17.40
CA LYS A 467 0.34 26.68 -16.19
C LYS A 467 0.44 25.88 -14.90
N ASP A 468 0.87 24.63 -14.94
CA ASP A 468 1.02 23.71 -13.78
C ASP A 468 -0.17 23.78 -12.80
N VAL A 469 -1.40 23.85 -13.35
CA VAL A 469 -2.64 24.00 -12.56
C VAL A 469 -2.74 22.90 -11.50
N GLY A 470 -2.30 21.68 -11.83
CA GLY A 470 -2.27 20.57 -10.91
C GLY A 470 -1.46 20.85 -9.64
N VAL A 471 -0.31 21.51 -9.77
CA VAL A 471 0.53 21.90 -8.64
C VAL A 471 -0.19 22.89 -7.72
N TYR A 472 -0.86 23.90 -8.29
CA TYR A 472 -1.63 24.87 -7.50
C TYR A 472 -2.80 24.24 -6.77
N VAL A 473 -3.53 23.33 -7.44
CA VAL A 473 -4.60 22.54 -6.79
C VAL A 473 -4.05 21.74 -5.62
N GLY A 474 -2.90 21.09 -5.81
CA GLY A 474 -2.23 20.35 -4.74
C GLY A 474 -1.79 21.22 -3.57
N ILE A 475 -1.26 22.41 -3.82
CA ILE A 475 -0.89 23.38 -2.76
C ILE A 475 -2.13 23.76 -1.95
N VAL A 476 -3.23 24.11 -2.62
CA VAL A 476 -4.48 24.47 -1.94
C VAL A 476 -5.01 23.30 -1.11
N ALA A 477 -5.04 22.08 -1.68
CA ALA A 477 -5.49 20.88 -0.98
C ALA A 477 -4.61 20.57 0.26
N PHE A 478 -3.28 20.70 0.12
CA PHE A 478 -2.35 20.46 1.22
C PHE A 478 -2.49 21.51 2.32
N VAL A 479 -2.64 22.79 1.96
CA VAL A 479 -2.87 23.88 2.95
C VAL A 479 -4.19 23.66 3.68
N LEU A 480 -5.27 23.27 2.98
CA LEU A 480 -6.55 22.95 3.61
C LEU A 480 -6.43 21.75 4.57
N PHE A 481 -5.73 20.70 4.15
CA PHE A 481 -5.43 19.55 5.01
C PHE A 481 -4.72 19.98 6.30
N LEU A 482 -3.67 20.82 6.19
CA LEU A 482 -2.94 21.32 7.35
C LEU A 482 -3.84 22.21 8.24
N ILE A 483 -4.61 23.11 7.65
CA ILE A 483 -5.52 23.99 8.41
C ILE A 483 -6.52 23.15 9.21
N LEU A 484 -7.18 22.17 8.58
CA LEU A 484 -8.16 21.32 9.28
C LEU A 484 -7.51 20.48 10.37
N THR A 485 -6.31 19.94 10.12
CA THR A 485 -5.57 19.12 11.08
C THR A 485 -5.13 19.97 12.30
N VAL A 486 -4.50 21.12 12.06
CA VAL A 486 -4.01 21.99 13.12
C VAL A 486 -5.17 22.60 13.91
N TRP A 487 -6.23 23.02 13.22
CA TRP A 487 -7.44 23.54 13.88
C TRP A 487 -8.02 22.54 14.87
N GLU A 488 -8.16 21.26 14.46
CA GLU A 488 -8.68 20.24 15.37
C GLU A 488 -7.70 19.90 16.50
N ALA A 489 -6.41 20.01 16.28
CA ALA A 489 -5.42 19.82 17.34
C ALA A 489 -5.48 20.91 18.43
N MET A 490 -5.88 22.13 18.07
CA MET A 490 -5.89 23.30 18.97
C MET A 490 -7.21 23.48 19.74
N VAL A 491 -8.31 22.83 19.32
CA VAL A 491 -9.64 22.92 19.93
C VAL A 491 -9.97 21.65 20.70
#